data_ed75184b1e41809810c758f8f127046e
#
_entry.id   ed75184b1e41809810c758f8f127046e
#
_cell.length_a   1.000
_cell.length_b   1.000
_cell.length_c   1.000
_cell.angle_alpha   90.00
_cell.angle_beta   90.00
_cell.angle_gamma   90.00
#
_symmetry.space_group_name_H-M   'P 1'
#
loop_
_entity.id
_entity.type
_entity.pdbx_description
1 polymer ?
#
loop_
_entity_poly.entity_id
_entity_poly.type
_entity_poly.pdbx_seq_one_letter_code
_entity_poly.pdbx_strand_id
1 'polypeptide(L)'
;NMAVDAILKAKYAVMDNVGIAFEFVEYPLEPLPIPEQDFCMLLGNLLDNAIEGVMRLPASAPSRNIRLAFSKVWDMLFITCENDADISKIRRQGETFLSTKDQPVLHGFGTENMKQIVRKAGGTIEFETVHNQFTVQIMLGGSHVVDQNGSAVDWQLNSRLFG
;
A
#
# COMPACT_ATOMS: atom_id res chain seq x y z
N ASN A 1 -4.25 -12.20 -12.84
CA ASN A 1 -4.73 -13.08 -11.76
C ASN A 1 -6.20 -12.81 -11.48
N MET A 2 -7.05 -13.83 -11.61
CA MET A 2 -8.51 -13.68 -11.52
C MET A 2 -9.01 -13.07 -10.20
N ALA A 3 -8.43 -13.46 -9.07
CA ALA A 3 -8.84 -12.95 -7.77
C ALA A 3 -8.44 -11.48 -7.58
N VAL A 4 -7.23 -11.13 -8.00
CA VAL A 4 -6.75 -9.74 -8.00
C VAL A 4 -7.62 -8.86 -8.90
N ASP A 5 -7.92 -9.32 -10.10
CA ASP A 5 -8.76 -8.60 -11.07
C ASP A 5 -10.17 -8.37 -10.53
N ALA A 6 -10.73 -9.35 -9.81
CA ALA A 6 -12.04 -9.21 -9.18
C ALA A 6 -12.05 -8.12 -8.10
N ILE A 7 -11.00 -8.04 -7.27
CA ILE A 7 -10.85 -6.99 -6.26
C ILE A 7 -10.69 -5.62 -6.92
N LEU A 8 -9.82 -5.51 -7.92
CA LEU A 8 -9.61 -4.25 -8.64
C LEU A 8 -10.93 -3.74 -9.26
N LYS A 9 -11.68 -4.61 -9.93
CA LYS A 9 -12.99 -4.27 -10.50
C LYS A 9 -14.00 -3.81 -9.46
N ALA A 10 -14.09 -4.53 -8.34
CA ALA A 10 -15.00 -4.18 -7.25
C ALA A 10 -14.65 -2.81 -6.63
N LYS A 11 -13.37 -2.55 -6.39
CA LYS A 11 -12.92 -1.26 -5.84
C LYS A 11 -13.05 -0.13 -6.85
N TYR A 12 -12.78 -0.39 -8.14
CA TYR A 12 -13.03 0.58 -9.20
C TYR A 12 -14.49 1.02 -9.24
N ALA A 13 -15.43 0.08 -9.17
CA ALA A 13 -16.86 0.40 -9.16
C ALA A 13 -17.25 1.31 -7.97
N VAL A 14 -16.67 1.08 -6.78
CA VAL A 14 -16.86 1.96 -5.62
C VAL A 14 -16.31 3.35 -5.89
N MET A 15 -15.08 3.45 -6.39
CA MET A 15 -14.42 4.73 -6.68
C MET A 15 -15.18 5.53 -7.73
N ASP A 16 -15.60 4.90 -8.82
CA ASP A 16 -16.38 5.52 -9.89
C ASP A 16 -17.71 6.07 -9.36
N ASN A 17 -18.41 5.30 -8.54
CA ASN A 17 -19.69 5.70 -7.96
C ASN A 17 -19.61 6.94 -7.03
N VAL A 18 -18.45 7.16 -6.40
CA VAL A 18 -18.24 8.31 -5.49
C VAL A 18 -17.38 9.42 -6.11
N GLY A 19 -17.10 9.35 -7.41
CA GLY A 19 -16.38 10.38 -8.16
C GLY A 19 -14.90 10.45 -7.86
N ILE A 20 -14.26 9.32 -7.56
CA ILE A 20 -12.81 9.21 -7.39
C ILE A 20 -12.19 8.78 -8.73
N ALA A 21 -11.24 9.56 -9.24
CA ALA A 21 -10.44 9.17 -10.40
C ALA A 21 -9.40 8.13 -9.99
N PHE A 22 -9.36 7.01 -10.70
CA PHE A 22 -8.45 5.92 -10.43
C PHE A 22 -7.50 5.67 -11.60
N GLU A 23 -6.22 5.74 -11.32
CA GLU A 23 -5.16 5.36 -12.24
C GLU A 23 -4.55 4.04 -11.78
N PHE A 24 -4.46 3.07 -12.67
CA PHE A 24 -3.83 1.80 -12.41
C PHE A 24 -2.68 1.55 -13.39
N VAL A 25 -1.47 1.41 -12.86
CA VAL A 25 -0.28 1.02 -13.63
C VAL A 25 -0.07 -0.47 -13.42
N GLU A 26 -0.48 -1.23 -14.42
CA GLU A 26 -0.44 -2.69 -14.41
C GLU A 26 1.00 -3.21 -14.62
N TYR A 27 1.30 -4.29 -13.92
CA TYR A 27 2.47 -5.13 -14.13
C TYR A 27 2.07 -6.60 -13.99
N PRO A 28 2.61 -7.53 -14.80
CA PRO A 28 2.34 -8.95 -14.64
C PRO A 28 2.68 -9.45 -13.23
N LEU A 29 1.67 -9.94 -12.50
CA LEU A 29 1.80 -10.34 -11.10
C LEU A 29 2.12 -11.82 -10.90
N GLU A 30 2.10 -12.62 -11.96
CA GLU A 30 2.35 -14.05 -11.82
C GLU A 30 3.85 -14.39 -11.94
N PRO A 31 4.35 -15.27 -11.06
CA PRO A 31 3.69 -15.76 -9.86
C PRO A 31 3.59 -14.68 -8.77
N LEU A 32 2.55 -14.77 -7.92
CA LEU A 32 2.43 -13.91 -6.74
C LEU A 32 3.56 -14.21 -5.74
N PRO A 33 4.15 -13.20 -5.09
CA PRO A 33 5.24 -13.40 -4.13
C PRO A 33 4.79 -13.93 -2.77
N ILE A 34 3.48 -13.92 -2.51
CA ILE A 34 2.85 -14.40 -1.28
C ILE A 34 1.57 -15.18 -1.62
N PRO A 35 0.99 -15.96 -0.68
CA PRO A 35 -0.26 -16.65 -0.92
C PRO A 35 -1.35 -15.71 -1.45
N GLU A 36 -2.11 -16.17 -2.43
CA GLU A 36 -3.15 -15.37 -3.10
C GLU A 36 -4.13 -14.74 -2.11
N GLN A 37 -4.56 -15.49 -1.08
CA GLN A 37 -5.46 -14.97 -0.05
C GLN A 37 -4.85 -13.78 0.70
N ASP A 38 -3.59 -13.89 1.10
CA ASP A 38 -2.87 -12.81 1.80
C ASP A 38 -2.70 -11.60 0.88
N PHE A 39 -2.39 -11.83 -0.41
CA PHE A 39 -2.27 -10.75 -1.39
C PHE A 39 -3.60 -10.02 -1.62
N CYS A 40 -4.69 -10.77 -1.76
CA CYS A 40 -6.03 -10.20 -1.92
C CYS A 40 -6.45 -9.37 -0.70
N MET A 41 -6.15 -9.86 0.51
CA MET A 41 -6.43 -9.14 1.74
C MET A 41 -5.59 -7.86 1.84
N LEU A 42 -4.31 -7.93 1.50
CA LEU A 42 -3.42 -6.77 1.46
C LEU A 42 -3.91 -5.70 0.49
N LEU A 43 -4.23 -6.10 -0.74
CA LEU A 43 -4.71 -5.19 -1.78
C LEU A 43 -6.07 -4.57 -1.42
N GLY A 44 -6.98 -5.36 -0.87
CA GLY A 44 -8.28 -4.87 -0.40
C GLY A 44 -8.13 -3.80 0.68
N ASN A 45 -7.32 -4.05 1.71
CA ASN A 45 -7.06 -3.09 2.78
C ASN A 45 -6.36 -1.83 2.28
N LEU A 46 -5.41 -1.99 1.35
CA LEU A 46 -4.68 -0.87 0.75
C LEU A 46 -5.63 0.08 0.01
N LEU A 47 -6.50 -0.46 -0.83
CA LEU A 47 -7.45 0.34 -1.60
C LEU A 47 -8.57 0.92 -0.72
N ASP A 48 -9.06 0.19 0.28
CA ASP A 48 -10.02 0.74 1.25
C ASP A 48 -9.45 1.93 2.01
N ASN A 49 -8.20 1.81 2.44
CA ASN A 49 -7.50 2.91 3.10
C ASN A 49 -7.37 4.15 2.21
N ALA A 50 -7.05 3.97 0.94
CA ALA A 50 -6.96 5.05 -0.03
C ALA A 50 -8.33 5.71 -0.30
N ILE A 51 -9.38 4.90 -0.50
CA ILE A 51 -10.76 5.40 -0.70
C ILE A 51 -11.22 6.22 0.51
N GLU A 52 -11.03 5.70 1.71
CA GLU A 52 -11.38 6.41 2.94
C GLU A 52 -10.62 7.73 3.07
N GLY A 53 -9.34 7.75 2.72
CA GLY A 53 -8.51 8.96 2.72
C GLY A 53 -9.09 10.05 1.82
N VAL A 54 -9.46 9.69 0.59
CA VAL A 54 -10.08 10.63 -0.38
C VAL A 54 -11.48 11.06 0.06
N MET A 55 -12.26 10.15 0.61
CA MET A 55 -13.63 10.45 1.06
C MET A 55 -13.68 11.46 2.23
N ARG A 56 -12.60 11.63 2.97
CA ARG A 56 -12.47 12.66 4.02
C ARG A 56 -12.19 14.05 3.48
N LEU A 57 -11.80 14.17 2.21
CA LEU A 57 -11.62 15.47 1.58
C LEU A 57 -12.96 16.20 1.50
N PRO A 58 -12.95 17.54 1.68
CA PRO A 58 -14.16 18.34 1.48
C PRO A 58 -14.65 18.23 0.03
N ALA A 59 -15.95 18.45 -0.19
CA ALA A 59 -16.53 18.44 -1.54
C ALA A 59 -15.87 19.46 -2.49
N SER A 60 -15.31 20.52 -1.93
CA SER A 60 -14.58 21.58 -2.65
C SER A 60 -13.13 21.22 -2.99
N ALA A 61 -12.66 20.02 -2.64
CA ALA A 61 -11.30 19.59 -2.95
C ALA A 61 -11.03 19.65 -4.47
N PRO A 62 -9.89 20.21 -4.89
CA PRO A 62 -9.60 20.41 -6.32
C PRO A 62 -9.38 19.09 -7.06
N SER A 63 -9.05 18.04 -6.36
CA SER A 63 -8.82 16.71 -6.93
C SER A 63 -9.20 15.60 -5.95
N ARG A 64 -9.57 14.46 -6.50
CA ARG A 64 -9.91 13.22 -5.78
C ARG A 64 -9.35 12.06 -6.57
N ASN A 65 -8.08 11.78 -6.35
CA ASN A 65 -7.35 10.80 -7.14
C ASN A 65 -6.79 9.71 -6.26
N ILE A 66 -6.80 8.49 -6.81
CA ILE A 66 -6.05 7.35 -6.29
C ILE A 66 -5.22 6.79 -7.45
N ARG A 67 -3.96 6.53 -7.19
CA ARG A 67 -3.06 5.86 -8.12
C ARG A 67 -2.50 4.61 -7.47
N LEU A 68 -2.68 3.48 -8.14
CA LEU A 68 -2.09 2.20 -7.77
C LEU A 68 -1.09 1.79 -8.85
N ALA A 69 0.12 1.48 -8.46
CA ALA A 69 1.15 1.01 -9.38
C ALA A 69 1.80 -0.26 -8.85
N PHE A 70 1.95 -1.23 -9.74
CA PHE A 70 2.79 -2.40 -9.53
C PHE A 70 4.05 -2.26 -10.38
N SER A 71 5.18 -2.65 -9.82
CA SER A 71 6.43 -2.78 -10.56
C SER A 71 7.25 -3.93 -9.99
N LYS A 72 8.14 -4.48 -10.79
CA LYS A 72 9.00 -5.58 -10.36
C LYS A 72 10.44 -5.26 -10.69
N VAL A 73 11.30 -5.45 -9.71
CA VAL A 73 12.75 -5.36 -9.89
C VAL A 73 13.33 -6.69 -9.42
N TRP A 74 13.88 -7.45 -10.36
CA TRP A 74 14.26 -8.85 -10.18
C TRP A 74 13.07 -9.68 -9.69
N ASP A 75 13.14 -10.29 -8.52
CA ASP A 75 12.08 -11.07 -7.88
C ASP A 75 11.28 -10.31 -6.81
N MET A 76 11.57 -9.02 -6.65
CA MET A 76 10.86 -8.14 -5.71
C MET A 76 9.71 -7.41 -6.40
N LEU A 77 8.51 -7.54 -5.84
CA LEU A 77 7.32 -6.79 -6.23
C LEU A 77 7.22 -5.52 -5.39
N PHE A 78 7.12 -4.39 -6.05
CA PHE A 78 6.82 -3.10 -5.44
C PHE A 78 5.37 -2.73 -5.72
N ILE A 79 4.65 -2.35 -4.69
CA ILE A 79 3.28 -1.87 -4.75
C ILE A 79 3.28 -0.46 -4.18
N THR A 80 2.87 0.52 -4.98
CA THR A 80 2.73 1.90 -4.55
C THR A 80 1.27 2.32 -4.69
N CYS A 81 0.67 2.81 -3.63
CA CYS A 81 -0.67 3.39 -3.63
C CYS A 81 -0.60 4.81 -3.11
N GLU A 82 -1.01 5.75 -3.95
CA GLU A 82 -1.03 7.19 -3.65
C GLU A 82 -2.48 7.66 -3.68
N ASN A 83 -2.88 8.46 -2.72
CA ASN A 83 -4.18 9.11 -2.73
C ASN A 83 -4.11 10.56 -2.27
N ASP A 84 -4.96 11.38 -2.83
CA ASP A 84 -5.18 12.73 -2.32
C ASP A 84 -5.72 12.65 -0.90
N ALA A 85 -5.19 13.49 0.00
CA ALA A 85 -5.55 13.49 1.41
C ALA A 85 -5.38 14.88 2.01
N ASP A 86 -6.17 15.17 3.03
CA ASP A 86 -5.95 16.34 3.89
C ASP A 86 -4.96 15.96 5.00
N ILE A 87 -3.69 16.20 4.77
CA ILE A 87 -2.63 15.83 5.72
C ILE A 87 -2.72 16.57 7.06
N SER A 88 -3.43 17.70 7.12
CA SER A 88 -3.66 18.42 8.37
C SER A 88 -4.51 17.61 9.36
N LYS A 89 -5.29 16.66 8.85
CA LYS A 89 -6.15 15.75 9.63
C LYS A 89 -5.50 14.40 9.92
N ILE A 90 -4.31 14.16 9.39
CA ILE A 90 -3.55 12.93 9.63
C ILE A 90 -2.49 13.23 10.67
N ARG A 91 -2.54 12.53 11.80
CA ARG A 91 -1.48 12.59 12.82
C ARG A 91 -0.64 11.33 12.74
N ARG A 92 0.67 11.53 12.72
CA ARG A 92 1.62 10.45 12.91
C ARG A 92 1.89 10.29 14.40
N GLN A 93 1.61 9.10 14.92
CA GLN A 93 1.97 8.72 16.29
C GLN A 93 2.84 7.45 16.23
N GLY A 94 4.14 7.62 16.40
CA GLY A 94 5.09 6.54 16.15
C GLY A 94 5.04 6.11 14.68
N GLU A 95 4.82 4.82 14.43
CA GLU A 95 4.61 4.27 13.08
C GLU A 95 3.13 4.20 12.67
N THR A 96 2.22 4.73 13.49
CA THR A 96 0.78 4.65 13.26
C THR A 96 0.24 6.01 12.86
N PHE A 97 -0.50 6.05 11.74
CA PHE A 97 -1.24 7.24 11.31
C PHE A 97 -2.63 7.22 11.94
N LEU A 98 -2.95 8.25 12.73
CA LEU A 98 -4.26 8.42 13.33
C LEU A 98 -5.00 9.57 12.64
N SER A 99 -6.26 9.34 12.30
CA SER A 99 -7.19 10.40 11.90
C SER A 99 -7.57 11.25 13.14
N THR A 100 -7.71 12.57 12.97
CA THR A 100 -8.08 13.49 14.05
C THR A 100 -9.55 13.40 14.49
N LYS A 101 -10.39 12.63 13.79
CA LYS A 101 -11.80 12.42 14.15
C LYS A 101 -12.03 11.03 14.74
N ASP A 102 -12.30 11.02 16.00
CA ASP A 102 -13.11 10.14 16.90
C ASP A 102 -13.35 8.66 16.59
N GLN A 103 -12.61 7.99 15.70
CA GLN A 103 -12.61 6.53 15.63
C GLN A 103 -11.21 5.99 15.27
N PRO A 104 -10.28 6.01 16.24
CA PRO A 104 -8.92 5.47 16.02
C PRO A 104 -8.94 3.95 15.77
N VAL A 105 -10.00 3.27 16.16
CA VAL A 105 -10.10 1.80 16.13
C VAL A 105 -10.28 1.25 14.72
N LEU A 106 -11.11 1.86 13.87
CA LEU A 106 -11.38 1.35 12.52
C LEU A 106 -10.24 1.59 11.51
N HIS A 107 -9.49 2.68 11.67
CA HIS A 107 -8.37 3.02 10.79
C HIS A 107 -7.07 2.31 11.16
N GLY A 108 -6.93 1.88 12.43
CA GLY A 108 -5.80 1.09 12.90
C GLY A 108 -5.81 -0.36 12.38
N PHE A 109 -6.99 -0.96 12.19
CA PHE A 109 -7.09 -2.38 11.80
C PHE A 109 -6.61 -2.68 10.39
N GLY A 110 -7.02 -1.89 9.39
CA GLY A 110 -6.58 -2.10 8.01
C GLY A 110 -5.08 -1.92 7.86
N THR A 111 -4.52 -0.89 8.49
CA THR A 111 -3.08 -0.62 8.50
C THR A 111 -2.31 -1.70 9.24
N GLU A 112 -2.79 -2.14 10.39
CA GLU A 112 -2.14 -3.20 11.17
C GLU A 112 -2.19 -4.54 10.43
N ASN A 113 -3.30 -4.88 9.79
CA ASN A 113 -3.40 -6.09 8.96
C ASN A 113 -2.40 -6.05 7.79
N MET A 114 -2.27 -4.93 7.11
CA MET A 114 -1.27 -4.78 6.05
C MET A 114 0.15 -5.00 6.59
N LYS A 115 0.49 -4.39 7.72
CA LYS A 115 1.79 -4.57 8.37
C LYS A 115 2.06 -6.02 8.73
N GLN A 116 1.07 -6.73 9.28
CA GLN A 116 1.20 -8.14 9.65
C GLN A 116 1.44 -9.04 8.44
N ILE A 117 0.67 -8.86 7.37
CA ILE A 117 0.83 -9.63 6.12
C ILE A 117 2.23 -9.40 5.55
N VAL A 118 2.64 -8.15 5.42
CA VAL A 118 3.94 -7.78 4.87
C VAL A 118 5.09 -8.30 5.73
N ARG A 119 4.99 -8.17 7.04
CA ARG A 119 6.00 -8.68 7.99
C ARG A 119 6.13 -10.20 7.92
N LYS A 120 5.00 -10.91 7.90
CA LYS A 120 4.98 -12.38 7.73
C LYS A 120 5.67 -12.82 6.44
N ALA A 121 5.56 -12.02 5.40
CA ALA A 121 6.19 -12.26 4.10
C ALA A 121 7.68 -11.85 4.05
N GLY A 122 8.22 -11.28 5.11
CA GLY A 122 9.59 -10.74 5.12
C GLY A 122 9.76 -9.48 4.26
N GLY A 123 8.66 -8.82 3.91
CA GLY A 123 8.65 -7.58 3.12
C GLY A 123 8.75 -6.32 3.98
N THR A 124 8.62 -5.18 3.33
CA THR A 124 8.58 -3.86 3.97
C THR A 124 7.34 -3.09 3.56
N ILE A 125 6.84 -2.27 4.47
CA ILE A 125 5.75 -1.34 4.23
C ILE A 125 6.10 0.01 4.83
N GLU A 126 5.96 1.06 4.05
CA GLU A 126 6.25 2.44 4.45
C GLU A 126 5.06 3.33 4.14
N PHE A 127 4.85 4.32 4.99
CA PHE A 127 3.79 5.32 4.88
C PHE A 127 4.42 6.70 4.83
N GLU A 128 4.02 7.51 3.86
CA GLU A 128 4.55 8.84 3.66
C GLU A 128 3.42 9.84 3.39
N THR A 129 3.60 11.08 3.85
CA THR A 129 2.70 12.19 3.56
C THR A 129 3.50 13.34 2.96
N VAL A 130 3.20 13.70 1.71
CA VAL A 130 3.85 14.80 1.00
C VAL A 130 2.80 15.59 0.21
N HIS A 131 2.77 16.91 0.35
CA HIS A 131 1.96 17.81 -0.47
C HIS A 131 0.48 17.41 -0.64
N ASN A 132 -0.23 17.14 0.43
CA ASN A 132 -1.63 16.69 0.39
C ASN A 132 -1.84 15.34 -0.32
N GLN A 133 -0.80 14.52 -0.35
CA GLN A 133 -0.88 13.13 -0.76
C GLN A 133 -0.43 12.21 0.36
N PHE A 134 -1.11 11.08 0.48
CA PHE A 134 -0.73 9.96 1.33
C PHE A 134 -0.27 8.82 0.44
N THR A 135 0.91 8.30 0.72
CA THR A 135 1.54 7.24 -0.06
C THR A 135 1.84 6.04 0.81
N VAL A 136 1.46 4.87 0.34
CA VAL A 136 1.85 3.58 0.92
C VAL A 136 2.76 2.88 -0.09
N GLN A 137 3.93 2.47 0.35
CA GLN A 137 4.88 1.70 -0.44
C GLN A 137 5.09 0.33 0.22
N ILE A 138 4.90 -0.72 -0.55
CA ILE A 138 5.06 -2.10 -0.10
C ILE A 138 6.07 -2.79 -1.01
N MET A 139 6.99 -3.53 -0.42
CA MET A 139 7.90 -4.41 -1.12
C MET A 139 7.71 -5.84 -0.63
N LEU A 140 7.49 -6.76 -1.57
CA LEU A 140 7.30 -8.19 -1.32
C LEU A 140 8.22 -9.02 -2.20
N GLY A 141 8.60 -10.18 -1.73
CA GLY A 141 9.51 -11.07 -2.44
C GLY A 141 10.98 -10.67 -2.18
N GLY A 142 11.85 -11.20 -2.99
CA GLY A 142 13.27 -11.25 -2.68
C GLY A 142 13.51 -12.52 -1.87
N SER A 143 13.95 -13.59 -2.55
CA SER A 143 14.53 -14.71 -1.82
C SER A 143 15.55 -14.11 -0.86
N HIS A 144 15.47 -14.46 0.40
CA HIS A 144 16.51 -14.14 1.35
C HIS A 144 17.82 -14.57 0.70
N VAL A 145 18.64 -13.62 0.26
CA VAL A 145 20.01 -13.92 -0.11
C VAL A 145 20.65 -14.31 1.20
N VAL A 146 20.56 -15.58 1.50
CA VAL A 146 21.39 -16.16 2.57
C VAL A 146 22.81 -16.19 2.02
N ASP A 147 23.74 -15.69 2.78
CA ASP A 147 25.16 -15.87 2.50
C ASP A 147 25.49 -17.37 2.46
N GLN A 148 26.66 -17.71 1.99
CA GLN A 148 27.12 -19.10 1.90
C GLN A 148 27.08 -19.86 3.25
N ASN A 149 26.78 -19.16 4.35
CA ASN A 149 26.68 -19.70 5.71
C ASN A 149 25.20 -19.79 6.21
N GLY A 150 24.20 -19.45 5.35
CA GLY A 150 22.79 -19.52 5.69
C GLY A 150 22.27 -18.34 6.52
N SER A 151 23.05 -17.26 6.65
CA SER A 151 22.66 -16.05 7.35
C SER A 151 21.95 -15.09 6.38
N ALA A 152 20.81 -14.51 6.82
CA ALA A 152 20.11 -13.51 6.04
C ALA A 152 21.00 -12.29 5.81
N VAL A 153 21.25 -11.96 4.55
CA VAL A 153 21.98 -10.73 4.19
C VAL A 153 21.02 -9.56 4.30
N ASP A 154 21.26 -8.67 5.24
CA ASP A 154 20.51 -7.44 5.40
C ASP A 154 20.83 -6.49 4.24
N TRP A 155 19.96 -6.47 3.23
CA TRP A 155 20.10 -5.60 2.05
C TRP A 155 19.95 -4.11 2.37
N GLN A 156 19.43 -3.74 3.55
CA GLN A 156 19.34 -2.34 3.98
C GLN A 156 20.72 -1.69 4.14
N LEU A 157 21.75 -2.48 4.38
CA LEU A 157 23.13 -2.00 4.42
C LEU A 157 23.71 -1.68 3.03
N ASN A 158 23.20 -2.32 1.97
CA ASN A 158 23.71 -2.12 0.61
C ASN A 158 23.03 -0.97 -0.16
N SER A 159 21.82 -0.54 0.25
CA SER A 159 21.14 0.60 -0.41
C SER A 159 21.84 1.95 -0.16
N ARG A 160 22.72 2.03 0.86
CA ARG A 160 23.55 3.22 1.14
C ARG A 160 24.80 3.34 0.26
N LEU A 161 25.14 2.29 -0.51
CA LEU A 161 26.33 2.27 -1.35
C LEU A 161 26.05 2.65 -2.82
N PHE A 162 24.79 2.77 -3.23
CA PHE A 162 24.38 3.11 -4.59
C PHE A 162 23.40 4.31 -4.64
N GLY A 163 23.34 5.09 -3.57
CA GLY A 163 22.59 6.35 -3.51
C GLY A 163 23.41 7.53 -4.00
#